data_120d75e590448fda7e8ba0d3ae0254f4
#
_entry.id   120d75e590448fda7e8ba0d3ae0254f4
#
_cell.length_a   1.000
_cell.length_b   1.000
_cell.length_c   1.000
_cell.angle_alpha   90.00
_cell.angle_beta   90.00
_cell.angle_gamma   90.00
#
_symmetry.space_group_name_H-M   'P 1'
#
loop_
_entity.id
_entity.type
_entity.pdbx_description
1 polymer ?
#
loop_
_entity_poly.entity_id
_entity_poly.type
_entity_poly.pdbx_seq_one_letter_code
_entity_poly.pdbx_strand_id
1 'polypeptide(L)'
;HLTPHAVGFRNGEFWFASIMTLTDGKLQVSSPLLGTRDLEFASIAALEFSPKSDASSANRPGVLYRTSGRPLPGKLLWIKKDNIVVDSPVGIVPLPRKGLFRYVIPGVKASAIDDTTDEVGLSDGSIFRGKVRLENGKILLTHPVLKELSIPWDNLHYMVRAGNGISWLADLKRISAESIGPLGKVPSVVEPDSSRTDSRFLSTMRVSPQTVLRYRLAGPNSNGKREFRAVLSPIPGSRGDATVILSASGREFYRQDLSSTAPSKTLKLPLPAGDALELRVEFGKRMAYPCGIHLGDA
;
A
#
# COMPACT_ATOMS: atom_id res chain seq x y z
N HIS A 1 3.73 -20.32 3.06
CA HIS A 1 3.51 -20.25 1.60
C HIS A 1 2.65 -19.04 1.32
N LEU A 2 3.24 -18.00 0.73
CA LEU A 2 2.49 -16.85 0.23
C LEU A 2 1.61 -17.32 -0.94
N THR A 3 0.31 -17.05 -0.86
CA THR A 3 -0.58 -17.27 -2.00
C THR A 3 -0.16 -16.33 -3.14
N PRO A 4 -0.07 -16.84 -4.38
CA PRO A 4 0.46 -16.03 -5.50
C PRO A 4 -0.50 -14.97 -6.01
N HIS A 5 -1.69 -14.85 -5.43
CA HIS A 5 -2.74 -13.93 -5.89
C HIS A 5 -3.19 -13.01 -4.76
N ALA A 6 -3.80 -11.88 -5.13
CA ALA A 6 -4.46 -11.01 -4.17
C ALA A 6 -5.76 -10.42 -4.74
N VAL A 7 -6.67 -10.11 -3.83
CA VAL A 7 -7.91 -9.38 -4.10
C VAL A 7 -7.81 -8.04 -3.42
N GLY A 8 -7.88 -6.96 -4.19
CA GLY A 8 -7.92 -5.60 -3.69
C GLY A 8 -9.36 -5.13 -3.49
N PHE A 9 -9.65 -4.50 -2.35
CA PHE A 9 -10.96 -3.90 -2.05
C PHE A 9 -10.95 -2.39 -2.30
N ARG A 10 -12.12 -1.76 -2.27
CA ARG A 10 -12.32 -0.34 -2.60
C ARG A 10 -11.60 0.64 -1.66
N ASN A 11 -11.38 0.23 -0.42
CA ASN A 11 -10.77 1.02 0.65
C ASN A 11 -9.27 0.78 0.81
N GLY A 12 -8.63 0.19 -0.22
CA GLY A 12 -7.19 -0.08 -0.21
C GLY A 12 -6.78 -1.32 0.58
N GLU A 13 -7.73 -2.10 1.07
CA GLU A 13 -7.45 -3.39 1.69
C GLU A 13 -7.02 -4.42 0.65
N PHE A 14 -6.24 -5.40 1.11
CA PHE A 14 -5.77 -6.51 0.31
C PHE A 14 -5.98 -7.84 1.03
N TRP A 15 -6.48 -8.82 0.31
CA TRP A 15 -6.56 -10.18 0.76
C TRP A 15 -5.69 -11.09 -0.11
N PHE A 16 -4.64 -11.65 0.46
CA PHE A 16 -3.83 -12.67 -0.20
C PHE A 16 -4.57 -13.99 -0.21
N ALA A 17 -5.09 -14.37 -1.37
CA ALA A 17 -5.92 -15.57 -1.57
C ALA A 17 -5.77 -16.09 -2.98
N SER A 18 -5.91 -17.40 -3.14
CA SER A 18 -6.00 -18.03 -4.47
C SER A 18 -7.34 -17.67 -5.12
N ILE A 19 -7.30 -17.00 -6.25
CA ILE A 19 -8.47 -16.74 -7.08
C ILE A 19 -8.86 -18.05 -7.76
N MET A 20 -10.04 -18.59 -7.45
CA MET A 20 -10.48 -19.88 -7.95
C MET A 20 -11.29 -19.71 -9.24
N THR A 21 -12.47 -19.14 -9.14
CA THR A 21 -13.40 -18.96 -10.26
C THR A 21 -14.11 -17.62 -10.19
N LEU A 22 -14.53 -17.12 -11.34
CA LEU A 22 -15.51 -16.05 -11.47
C LEU A 22 -16.63 -16.54 -12.37
N THR A 23 -17.85 -16.59 -11.86
CA THR A 23 -19.04 -17.02 -12.59
C THR A 23 -20.23 -16.24 -12.08
N ASP A 24 -21.08 -15.75 -12.97
CA ASP A 24 -22.32 -15.03 -12.65
C ASP A 24 -22.13 -13.88 -11.65
N GLY A 25 -21.03 -13.15 -11.80
CA GLY A 25 -20.70 -12.01 -10.94
C GLY A 25 -20.20 -12.38 -9.54
N LYS A 26 -20.00 -13.67 -9.25
CA LYS A 26 -19.42 -14.16 -8.00
C LYS A 26 -17.99 -14.63 -8.21
N LEU A 27 -17.09 -14.08 -7.41
CA LEU A 27 -15.68 -14.47 -7.35
C LEU A 27 -15.47 -15.42 -6.17
N GLN A 28 -15.08 -16.64 -6.46
CA GLN A 28 -14.64 -17.57 -5.43
C GLN A 28 -13.14 -17.44 -5.20
N VAL A 29 -12.76 -17.26 -3.94
CA VAL A 29 -11.36 -17.17 -3.49
C VAL A 29 -11.11 -18.11 -2.32
N SER A 30 -9.87 -18.57 -2.17
CA SER A 30 -9.48 -19.46 -1.07
C SER A 30 -8.16 -19.01 -0.46
N SER A 31 -8.11 -18.92 0.86
CA SER A 31 -6.93 -18.58 1.64
C SER A 31 -6.69 -19.62 2.73
N PRO A 32 -5.44 -19.98 3.02
CA PRO A 32 -5.11 -20.86 4.12
C PRO A 32 -5.59 -20.35 5.48
N LEU A 33 -5.63 -19.02 5.67
CA LEU A 33 -5.97 -18.40 6.94
C LEU A 33 -7.48 -18.21 7.15
N LEU A 34 -8.24 -17.95 6.06
CA LEU A 34 -9.65 -17.57 6.14
C LEU A 34 -10.60 -18.54 5.40
N GLY A 35 -10.05 -19.60 4.81
CA GLY A 35 -10.81 -20.58 4.04
C GLY A 35 -11.31 -20.05 2.70
N THR A 36 -12.32 -20.74 2.16
CA THR A 36 -12.95 -20.39 0.87
C THR A 36 -14.12 -19.45 1.09
N ARG A 37 -14.23 -18.41 0.26
CA ARG A 37 -15.29 -17.40 0.29
C ARG A 37 -15.76 -17.07 -1.11
N ASP A 38 -17.05 -16.77 -1.22
CA ASP A 38 -17.65 -16.19 -2.43
C ASP A 38 -17.86 -14.70 -2.22
N LEU A 39 -17.35 -13.90 -3.15
CA LEU A 39 -17.43 -12.44 -3.13
C LEU A 39 -18.25 -11.93 -4.30
N GLU A 40 -19.08 -10.93 -4.05
CA GLU A 40 -19.69 -10.17 -5.15
C GLU A 40 -18.59 -9.43 -5.93
N PHE A 41 -18.44 -9.73 -7.21
CA PHE A 41 -17.37 -9.16 -8.04
C PHE A 41 -17.42 -7.63 -8.05
N ALA A 42 -18.62 -7.04 -7.99
CA ALA A 42 -18.82 -5.60 -7.91
C ALA A 42 -18.28 -4.95 -6.62
N SER A 43 -18.02 -5.71 -5.56
CA SER A 43 -17.47 -5.20 -4.30
C SER A 43 -15.94 -5.09 -4.29
N ILE A 44 -15.28 -5.60 -5.32
CA ILE A 44 -13.84 -5.71 -5.44
C ILE A 44 -13.32 -4.56 -6.32
N ALA A 45 -12.11 -4.09 -6.07
CA ALA A 45 -11.45 -3.05 -6.85
C ALA A 45 -10.45 -3.59 -7.87
N ALA A 46 -9.70 -4.64 -7.50
CA ALA A 46 -8.69 -5.21 -8.37
C ALA A 46 -8.45 -6.69 -8.07
N LEU A 47 -7.98 -7.41 -9.08
CA LEU A 47 -7.44 -8.76 -8.97
C LEU A 47 -5.97 -8.74 -9.34
N GLU A 48 -5.13 -9.34 -8.51
CA GLU A 48 -3.71 -9.54 -8.77
C GLU A 48 -3.43 -11.03 -8.96
N PHE A 49 -2.88 -11.37 -10.11
CA PHE A 49 -2.57 -12.76 -10.49
C PHE A 49 -1.10 -13.11 -10.28
N SER A 50 -0.27 -12.12 -9.95
CA SER A 50 1.15 -12.30 -9.64
C SER A 50 1.61 -11.19 -8.69
N PRO A 51 2.30 -11.53 -7.58
CA PRO A 51 2.79 -10.54 -6.61
C PRO A 51 4.05 -9.79 -7.09
N LYS A 52 4.61 -10.18 -8.23
CA LYS A 52 5.87 -9.64 -8.75
C LYS A 52 5.63 -8.65 -9.85
N SER A 53 5.39 -7.39 -9.54
CA SER A 53 5.62 -6.35 -10.52
C SER A 53 5.46 -4.95 -9.96
N ASP A 54 6.09 -4.01 -10.60
CA ASP A 54 5.91 -2.58 -10.42
C ASP A 54 4.47 -2.18 -10.78
N ALA A 55 3.57 -2.42 -9.84
CA ALA A 55 2.12 -2.22 -10.01
C ALA A 55 1.73 -0.75 -10.18
N SER A 56 2.66 0.17 -9.96
CA SER A 56 2.39 1.61 -9.96
C SER A 56 1.85 2.14 -11.28
N SER A 57 2.21 1.54 -12.41
CA SER A 57 1.74 1.95 -13.74
C SER A 57 0.47 1.23 -14.22
N ALA A 58 0.04 0.15 -13.55
CA ALA A 58 -1.02 -0.76 -14.00
C ALA A 58 -2.39 -0.45 -13.35
N ASN A 59 -2.88 0.80 -13.46
CA ASN A 59 -4.05 1.26 -12.70
C ASN A 59 -5.26 1.70 -13.54
N ARG A 60 -5.27 1.45 -14.86
CA ARG A 60 -6.42 1.82 -15.69
C ARG A 60 -7.57 0.85 -15.49
N PRO A 61 -8.78 1.33 -15.12
CA PRO A 61 -9.97 0.48 -14.99
C PRO A 61 -10.34 -0.21 -16.30
N GLY A 62 -10.79 -1.45 -16.20
CA GLY A 62 -11.19 -2.24 -17.39
C GLY A 62 -10.01 -2.69 -18.25
N VAL A 63 -8.80 -2.74 -17.68
CA VAL A 63 -7.61 -3.17 -18.42
C VAL A 63 -6.99 -4.37 -17.72
N LEU A 64 -6.77 -5.43 -18.48
CA LEU A 64 -6.01 -6.60 -18.05
C LEU A 64 -4.54 -6.41 -18.40
N TYR A 65 -3.71 -6.41 -17.38
CA TYR A 65 -2.26 -6.31 -17.50
C TYR A 65 -1.63 -7.69 -17.52
N ARG A 66 -0.58 -7.81 -18.30
CA ARG A 66 0.19 -9.05 -18.51
C ARG A 66 1.63 -8.82 -18.08
N THR A 67 2.32 -9.88 -17.66
CA THR A 67 3.76 -9.85 -17.33
C THR A 67 4.63 -9.56 -18.56
N SER A 68 4.09 -9.84 -19.75
CA SER A 68 4.71 -9.52 -21.03
C SER A 68 3.64 -9.15 -22.06
N GLY A 69 3.96 -8.25 -22.98
CA GLY A 69 3.07 -7.80 -24.04
C GLY A 69 2.23 -6.59 -23.67
N ARG A 70 1.32 -6.21 -24.58
CA ARG A 70 0.47 -5.03 -24.40
C ARG A 70 -0.69 -5.32 -23.44
N PRO A 71 -1.09 -4.35 -22.60
CA PRO A 71 -2.31 -4.45 -21.81
C PRO A 71 -3.54 -4.65 -22.72
N LEU A 72 -4.49 -5.46 -22.28
CA LEU A 72 -5.72 -5.74 -23.00
C LEU A 72 -6.89 -4.99 -22.34
N PRO A 73 -7.49 -3.99 -22.98
CA PRO A 73 -8.72 -3.39 -22.48
C PRO A 73 -9.88 -4.35 -22.71
N GLY A 74 -10.80 -4.43 -21.74
CA GLY A 74 -11.99 -5.24 -21.87
C GLY A 74 -12.63 -5.57 -20.54
N LYS A 75 -13.85 -6.11 -20.58
CA LYS A 75 -14.60 -6.56 -19.42
C LYS A 75 -14.25 -8.02 -19.12
N LEU A 76 -13.83 -8.29 -17.89
CA LEU A 76 -13.62 -9.65 -17.41
C LEU A 76 -14.99 -10.34 -17.27
N LEU A 77 -15.22 -11.40 -18.04
CA LEU A 77 -16.47 -12.14 -18.03
C LEU A 77 -16.45 -13.30 -17.04
N TRP A 78 -15.41 -14.12 -17.10
CA TRP A 78 -15.26 -15.26 -16.19
C TRP A 78 -13.80 -15.70 -16.02
N ILE A 79 -13.56 -16.38 -14.92
CA ILE A 79 -12.30 -17.02 -14.55
C ILE A 79 -12.57 -18.49 -14.31
N LYS A 80 -11.77 -19.35 -14.94
CA LYS A 80 -11.69 -20.78 -14.68
C LYS A 80 -10.30 -21.15 -14.21
N LYS A 81 -10.10 -22.41 -13.83
CA LYS A 81 -8.82 -22.91 -13.28
C LYS A 81 -7.60 -22.43 -14.07
N ASP A 82 -7.61 -22.58 -15.39
CA ASP A 82 -6.44 -22.31 -16.23
C ASP A 82 -6.60 -21.11 -17.17
N ASN A 83 -7.82 -20.62 -17.34
CA ASN A 83 -8.16 -19.59 -18.31
C ASN A 83 -9.02 -18.49 -17.70
N ILE A 84 -8.91 -17.32 -18.28
CA ILE A 84 -9.87 -16.21 -18.11
C ILE A 84 -10.46 -15.83 -19.45
N VAL A 85 -11.61 -15.20 -19.45
CA VAL A 85 -12.24 -14.68 -20.65
C VAL A 85 -12.57 -13.23 -20.49
N VAL A 86 -12.15 -12.45 -21.46
CA VAL A 86 -12.33 -11.01 -21.52
C VAL A 86 -13.13 -10.65 -22.78
N ASP A 87 -14.17 -9.85 -22.60
CA ASP A 87 -14.85 -9.18 -23.70
C ASP A 87 -14.09 -7.89 -24.02
N SER A 88 -13.39 -7.92 -25.14
CA SER A 88 -12.49 -6.84 -25.56
C SER A 88 -13.01 -6.17 -26.84
N PRO A 89 -12.49 -5.01 -27.25
CA PRO A 89 -12.87 -4.36 -28.51
C PRO A 89 -12.69 -5.23 -29.77
N VAL A 90 -11.88 -6.30 -29.68
CA VAL A 90 -11.67 -7.25 -30.78
C VAL A 90 -12.51 -8.53 -30.64
N GLY A 91 -13.42 -8.56 -29.66
CA GLY A 91 -14.29 -9.70 -29.37
C GLY A 91 -13.95 -10.44 -28.07
N ILE A 92 -14.59 -11.57 -27.87
CA ILE A 92 -14.42 -12.42 -26.70
C ILE A 92 -13.11 -13.22 -26.81
N VAL A 93 -12.16 -12.94 -25.91
CA VAL A 93 -10.81 -13.52 -25.95
C VAL A 93 -10.57 -14.40 -24.73
N PRO A 94 -10.38 -15.72 -24.92
CA PRO A 94 -9.87 -16.59 -23.89
C PRO A 94 -8.36 -16.43 -23.76
N LEU A 95 -7.87 -16.32 -22.52
CA LEU A 95 -6.47 -16.14 -22.20
C LEU A 95 -6.04 -17.12 -21.11
N PRO A 96 -4.82 -17.69 -21.19
CA PRO A 96 -4.28 -18.47 -20.10
C PRO A 96 -4.01 -17.57 -18.89
N ARG A 97 -4.27 -18.07 -17.68
CA ARG A 97 -3.99 -17.33 -16.43
C ARG A 97 -2.49 -17.09 -16.24
N LYS A 98 -1.67 -18.01 -16.75
CA LYS A 98 -0.21 -17.87 -16.70
C LYS A 98 0.23 -16.62 -17.46
N GLY A 99 1.02 -15.76 -16.81
CA GLY A 99 1.50 -14.51 -17.41
C GLY A 99 0.52 -13.35 -17.30
N LEU A 100 -0.56 -13.50 -16.56
CA LEU A 100 -1.39 -12.38 -16.15
C LEU A 100 -0.81 -11.75 -14.89
N PHE A 101 -1.02 -10.44 -14.80
CA PHE A 101 -0.49 -9.67 -13.71
C PHE A 101 -1.61 -9.06 -12.86
N ARG A 102 -2.43 -8.20 -13.45
CA ARG A 102 -3.45 -7.44 -12.73
C ARG A 102 -4.65 -7.13 -13.61
N TYR A 103 -5.81 -7.07 -13.00
CA TYR A 103 -7.02 -6.52 -13.60
C TYR A 103 -7.64 -5.51 -12.63
N VAL A 104 -7.86 -4.28 -13.07
CA VAL A 104 -8.56 -3.24 -12.31
C VAL A 104 -10.01 -3.20 -12.74
N ILE A 105 -10.93 -3.37 -11.79
CA ILE A 105 -12.35 -3.47 -12.08
C ILE A 105 -12.92 -2.09 -12.41
N PRO A 106 -13.64 -1.93 -13.55
CA PRO A 106 -14.20 -0.64 -13.95
C PRO A 106 -15.37 -0.22 -13.04
N GLY A 107 -15.60 1.10 -12.94
CA GLY A 107 -16.71 1.65 -12.18
C GLY A 107 -16.57 1.64 -10.67
N VAL A 108 -15.46 1.12 -10.17
CA VAL A 108 -15.18 1.08 -8.73
C VAL A 108 -14.48 2.36 -8.32
N LYS A 109 -15.18 3.20 -7.54
CA LYS A 109 -14.54 4.35 -6.90
C LYS A 109 -13.83 3.89 -5.64
N ALA A 110 -12.58 4.33 -5.45
CA ALA A 110 -11.90 4.16 -4.17
C ALA A 110 -12.74 4.80 -3.06
N SER A 111 -12.97 4.05 -2.00
CA SER A 111 -13.56 4.62 -0.79
C SER A 111 -12.45 5.32 0.00
N ALA A 112 -12.76 6.44 0.62
CA ALA A 112 -11.86 7.00 1.61
C ALA A 112 -11.65 5.97 2.73
N ILE A 113 -10.45 5.96 3.29
CA ILE A 113 -10.17 5.18 4.49
C ILE A 113 -11.03 5.78 5.60
N ASP A 114 -11.81 4.92 6.25
CA ASP A 114 -12.67 5.33 7.36
C ASP A 114 -11.88 5.20 8.67
N ASP A 115 -11.46 6.33 9.22
CA ASP A 115 -10.70 6.42 10.48
C ASP A 115 -11.51 5.89 11.70
N THR A 116 -12.79 5.57 11.51
CA THR A 116 -13.64 4.97 12.56
C THR A 116 -13.58 3.45 12.59
N THR A 117 -12.84 2.82 11.68
CA THR A 117 -12.67 1.38 11.60
C THR A 117 -11.29 0.94 12.11
N ASP A 118 -11.28 -0.21 12.81
CA ASP A 118 -10.04 -0.87 13.18
C ASP A 118 -9.37 -1.47 11.95
N GLU A 119 -8.04 -1.54 11.93
CA GLU A 119 -7.27 -2.24 10.91
C GLU A 119 -6.60 -3.48 11.49
N VAL A 120 -6.69 -4.58 10.78
CA VAL A 120 -6.09 -5.87 11.15
C VAL A 120 -5.21 -6.37 10.02
N GLY A 121 -3.92 -6.54 10.29
CA GLY A 121 -2.97 -7.17 9.39
C GLY A 121 -2.70 -8.62 9.79
N LEU A 122 -2.72 -9.51 8.80
CA LEU A 122 -2.47 -10.93 9.01
C LEU A 122 -1.02 -11.32 8.68
N SER A 123 -0.62 -12.48 9.17
CA SER A 123 0.72 -13.03 8.96
C SER A 123 1.08 -13.33 7.50
N ASP A 124 0.07 -13.47 6.63
CA ASP A 124 0.26 -13.60 5.18
C ASP A 124 0.37 -12.27 4.43
N GLY A 125 0.27 -11.14 5.14
CA GLY A 125 0.28 -9.79 4.59
C GLY A 125 -1.10 -9.25 4.21
N SER A 126 -2.18 -10.01 4.38
CA SER A 126 -3.55 -9.53 4.18
C SER A 126 -3.89 -8.41 5.18
N ILE A 127 -4.65 -7.41 4.73
CA ILE A 127 -5.10 -6.29 5.56
C ILE A 127 -6.59 -6.11 5.40
N PHE A 128 -7.27 -6.00 6.52
CA PHE A 128 -8.72 -5.81 6.60
C PHE A 128 -9.08 -4.68 7.56
N ARG A 129 -10.14 -3.96 7.24
CA ARG A 129 -10.72 -2.91 8.07
C ARG A 129 -12.15 -3.21 8.44
N GLY A 130 -12.50 -2.92 9.68
CA GLY A 130 -13.84 -3.18 10.19
C GLY A 130 -13.93 -2.97 11.69
N LYS A 131 -15.04 -3.42 12.28
CA LYS A 131 -15.20 -3.38 13.74
C LYS A 131 -14.65 -4.64 14.36
N VAL A 132 -13.68 -4.49 15.26
CA VAL A 132 -13.01 -5.61 15.94
C VAL A 132 -13.63 -5.84 17.32
N ARG A 133 -13.92 -7.10 17.60
CA ARG A 133 -14.23 -7.63 18.95
C ARG A 133 -13.25 -8.73 19.30
N LEU A 134 -12.93 -8.85 20.57
CA LEU A 134 -12.10 -9.93 21.09
C LEU A 134 -13.01 -10.92 21.82
N GLU A 135 -13.04 -12.16 21.40
CA GLU A 135 -13.90 -13.17 21.95
C GLU A 135 -13.22 -14.55 21.94
N ASN A 136 -13.19 -15.21 23.11
CA ASN A 136 -12.68 -16.58 23.28
C ASN A 136 -11.29 -16.82 22.64
N GLY A 137 -10.36 -15.86 22.82
CA GLY A 137 -9.00 -15.98 22.27
C GLY A 137 -8.91 -15.81 20.75
N LYS A 138 -9.93 -15.24 20.13
CA LYS A 138 -9.97 -14.91 18.69
C LYS A 138 -10.33 -13.46 18.47
N ILE A 139 -9.96 -12.96 17.32
CA ILE A 139 -10.37 -11.67 16.82
C ILE A 139 -11.58 -11.88 15.91
N LEU A 140 -12.70 -11.28 16.23
CA LEU A 140 -13.88 -11.22 15.38
C LEU A 140 -13.89 -9.86 14.69
N LEU A 141 -13.71 -9.85 13.38
CA LEU A 141 -13.74 -8.65 12.55
C LEU A 141 -15.03 -8.63 11.73
N THR A 142 -15.86 -7.61 11.95
CA THR A 142 -17.03 -7.35 11.10
C THR A 142 -16.59 -6.51 9.91
N HIS A 143 -16.48 -7.15 8.74
CA HIS A 143 -16.02 -6.55 7.48
C HIS A 143 -17.21 -6.27 6.54
N PRO A 144 -17.26 -5.12 5.84
CA PRO A 144 -18.41 -4.75 5.00
C PRO A 144 -18.68 -5.76 3.88
N VAL A 145 -17.67 -6.36 3.29
CA VAL A 145 -17.79 -7.32 2.18
C VAL A 145 -17.75 -8.76 2.67
N LEU A 146 -16.77 -9.12 3.50
CA LEU A 146 -16.52 -10.49 3.96
C LEU A 146 -17.41 -10.92 5.12
N LYS A 147 -18.23 -10.00 5.64
CA LYS A 147 -19.08 -10.19 6.83
C LYS A 147 -18.24 -10.45 8.08
N GLU A 148 -18.53 -11.47 8.83
CA GLU A 148 -17.77 -11.80 10.03
C GLU A 148 -16.58 -12.70 9.71
N LEU A 149 -15.39 -12.27 10.11
CA LEU A 149 -14.15 -13.01 10.02
C LEU A 149 -13.69 -13.38 11.42
N SER A 150 -13.46 -14.67 11.64
CA SER A 150 -12.85 -15.18 12.87
C SER A 150 -11.37 -15.43 12.61
N ILE A 151 -10.52 -14.64 13.26
CA ILE A 151 -9.06 -14.63 13.06
C ILE A 151 -8.39 -15.15 14.34
N PRO A 152 -7.72 -16.31 14.28
CA PRO A 152 -6.89 -16.79 15.40
C PRO A 152 -5.76 -15.81 15.70
N TRP A 153 -5.38 -15.69 16.97
CA TRP A 153 -4.25 -14.84 17.40
C TRP A 153 -2.94 -15.17 16.68
N ASP A 154 -2.68 -16.43 16.40
CA ASP A 154 -1.46 -16.89 15.72
C ASP A 154 -1.37 -16.39 14.26
N ASN A 155 -2.50 -15.99 13.70
CA ASN A 155 -2.57 -15.44 12.34
C ASN A 155 -2.53 -13.91 12.32
N LEU A 156 -2.58 -13.26 13.50
CA LEU A 156 -2.47 -11.82 13.62
C LEU A 156 -1.01 -11.38 13.49
N HIS A 157 -0.76 -10.44 12.61
CA HIS A 157 0.52 -9.74 12.55
C HIS A 157 0.47 -8.43 13.37
N TYR A 158 -0.60 -7.64 13.18
CA TYR A 158 -0.83 -6.42 13.93
C TYR A 158 -2.33 -6.05 13.98
N MET A 159 -2.65 -5.16 14.89
CA MET A 159 -3.97 -4.53 14.97
C MET A 159 -3.83 -3.06 15.34
N VAL A 160 -4.50 -2.19 14.60
CA VAL A 160 -4.60 -0.75 14.86
C VAL A 160 -6.05 -0.43 15.17
N ARG A 161 -6.30 0.09 16.37
CA ARG A 161 -7.66 0.45 16.80
C ARG A 161 -8.09 1.79 16.23
N ALA A 162 -9.34 1.90 15.86
CA ALA A 162 -9.95 3.17 15.45
C ALA A 162 -9.76 4.26 16.51
N GLY A 163 -9.51 5.48 16.08
CA GLY A 163 -9.36 6.63 16.98
C GLY A 163 -8.11 6.62 17.86
N ASN A 164 -7.14 5.75 17.58
CA ASN A 164 -5.87 5.71 18.33
C ASN A 164 -4.93 6.91 18.08
N GLY A 165 -5.30 7.80 17.17
CA GLY A 165 -4.49 8.97 16.82
C GLY A 165 -3.26 8.67 15.96
N ILE A 166 -3.15 7.47 15.40
CA ILE A 166 -2.09 7.10 14.45
C ILE A 166 -2.54 7.45 13.03
N SER A 167 -1.69 8.12 12.29
CA SER A 167 -1.87 8.38 10.86
C SER A 167 -0.60 8.02 10.12
N TRP A 168 -0.71 7.15 9.11
CA TRP A 168 0.44 6.76 8.29
C TRP A 168 0.73 7.82 7.24
N LEU A 169 1.98 8.22 7.12
CA LEU A 169 2.41 9.24 6.17
C LEU A 169 2.10 8.85 4.72
N ALA A 170 2.18 7.56 4.41
CA ALA A 170 1.83 7.04 3.08
C ALA A 170 0.35 7.22 2.72
N ASP A 171 -0.55 7.23 3.71
CA ASP A 171 -2.00 7.35 3.54
C ASP A 171 -2.49 8.79 3.64
N LEU A 172 -1.67 9.69 4.21
CA LEU A 172 -2.04 11.10 4.34
C LEU A 172 -2.13 11.78 2.97
N LYS A 173 -3.16 12.61 2.81
CA LYS A 173 -3.29 13.44 1.62
C LYS A 173 -2.14 14.44 1.55
N ARG A 174 -1.32 14.33 0.51
CA ARG A 174 -0.24 15.29 0.24
C ARG A 174 -0.80 16.63 -0.21
N ILE A 175 -0.28 17.71 0.35
CA ILE A 175 -0.54 19.08 -0.12
C ILE A 175 0.22 19.30 -1.42
N SER A 176 1.51 18.90 -1.44
CA SER A 176 2.35 18.95 -2.62
C SER A 176 3.40 17.85 -2.59
N ALA A 177 3.86 17.47 -3.77
CA ALA A 177 4.98 16.58 -3.97
C ALA A 177 5.81 17.15 -5.12
N GLU A 178 7.01 17.61 -4.83
CA GLU A 178 7.91 18.23 -5.79
C GLU A 178 9.23 17.46 -5.81
N SER A 179 9.76 17.21 -7.00
CA SER A 179 11.12 16.75 -7.17
C SER A 179 11.86 17.71 -8.08
N ILE A 180 13.09 18.05 -7.70
CA ILE A 180 13.93 18.97 -8.44
C ILE A 180 15.03 18.13 -9.10
N GLY A 181 14.85 17.79 -10.36
CA GLY A 181 15.89 17.13 -11.15
C GLY A 181 16.90 18.14 -11.70
N PRO A 182 18.01 17.67 -12.28
CA PRO A 182 19.04 18.54 -12.87
C PRO A 182 18.55 19.41 -14.03
N LEU A 183 17.39 19.05 -14.62
CA LEU A 183 16.75 19.79 -15.72
C LEU A 183 15.48 20.53 -15.27
N GLY A 184 15.25 20.71 -13.97
CA GLY A 184 14.11 21.40 -13.42
C GLY A 184 13.16 20.52 -12.62
N LYS A 185 11.94 21.03 -12.36
CA LYS A 185 10.93 20.29 -11.58
C LYS A 185 10.44 19.07 -12.37
N VAL A 186 10.54 17.90 -11.78
CA VAL A 186 9.95 16.66 -12.28
C VAL A 186 8.85 16.21 -11.32
N PRO A 187 7.79 15.54 -11.80
CA PRO A 187 6.83 14.90 -10.91
C PRO A 187 7.57 13.95 -9.97
N SER A 188 7.40 14.13 -8.67
CA SER A 188 8.04 13.23 -7.71
C SER A 188 7.43 11.85 -7.82
N VAL A 189 8.26 10.86 -8.08
CA VAL A 189 7.85 9.45 -7.94
C VAL A 189 8.00 9.10 -6.47
N VAL A 190 6.94 9.33 -5.72
CA VAL A 190 6.78 8.75 -4.38
C VAL A 190 5.94 7.51 -4.58
N GLU A 191 6.57 6.39 -4.60
CA GLU A 191 5.88 5.11 -4.62
C GLU A 191 5.58 4.72 -3.17
N PRO A 192 4.29 4.58 -2.80
CA PRO A 192 4.02 3.69 -1.69
C PRO A 192 4.68 2.38 -2.07
N ASP A 193 5.52 1.84 -1.21
CA ASP A 193 6.17 0.57 -1.48
C ASP A 193 5.11 -0.51 -1.53
N SER A 194 4.47 -0.66 -2.70
CA SER A 194 3.50 -1.72 -2.96
C SER A 194 4.16 -3.10 -2.97
N SER A 195 5.48 -3.14 -3.06
CA SER A 195 6.24 -4.35 -2.74
C SER A 195 6.31 -4.47 -1.21
N ARG A 196 5.23 -4.89 -0.57
CA ARG A 196 5.19 -5.32 0.84
C ARG A 196 6.08 -6.55 1.07
N THR A 197 7.25 -6.55 0.46
CA THR A 197 8.26 -7.61 0.60
C THR A 197 8.95 -7.56 1.94
N ASP A 198 8.86 -6.44 2.64
CA ASP A 198 9.37 -6.32 4.00
C ASP A 198 8.22 -6.34 5.00
N SER A 199 7.86 -7.55 5.45
CA SER A 199 6.82 -7.81 6.45
C SER A 199 7.12 -7.18 7.83
N ARG A 200 8.26 -6.51 7.99
CA ARG A 200 8.64 -5.84 9.24
C ARG A 200 7.91 -4.52 9.45
N PHE A 201 7.35 -3.92 8.40
CA PHE A 201 6.73 -2.60 8.48
C PHE A 201 5.25 -2.65 8.09
N LEU A 202 4.44 -1.87 8.82
CA LEU A 202 3.00 -1.73 8.59
C LEU A 202 2.71 -0.81 7.41
N SER A 203 3.52 0.22 7.27
CA SER A 203 3.47 1.20 6.19
C SER A 203 4.87 1.48 5.69
N THR A 204 5.04 1.60 4.39
CA THR A 204 6.35 1.87 3.80
C THR A 204 6.26 2.88 2.67
N MET A 205 7.28 3.70 2.56
CA MET A 205 7.39 4.71 1.52
C MET A 205 8.83 4.81 1.01
N ARG A 206 9.01 4.82 -0.31
CA ARG A 206 10.29 5.10 -0.95
C ARG A 206 10.33 6.55 -1.43
N VAL A 207 11.38 7.26 -1.11
CA VAL A 207 11.55 8.65 -1.50
C VAL A 207 12.90 8.83 -2.18
N SER A 208 12.88 9.34 -3.39
CA SER A 208 14.10 9.67 -4.13
C SER A 208 14.72 10.97 -3.64
N PRO A 209 16.03 11.19 -3.82
CA PRO A 209 16.68 12.46 -3.55
C PRO A 209 16.05 13.62 -4.34
N GLN A 210 16.26 14.84 -3.88
CA GLN A 210 15.68 16.07 -4.44
C GLN A 210 14.15 16.10 -4.41
N THR A 211 13.54 15.40 -3.43
CA THR A 211 12.10 15.33 -3.27
C THR A 211 11.68 16.12 -2.03
N VAL A 212 10.61 16.90 -2.19
CA VAL A 212 9.93 17.61 -1.10
C VAL A 212 8.48 17.17 -1.06
N LEU A 213 8.07 16.60 0.05
CA LEU A 213 6.70 16.15 0.30
C LEU A 213 6.10 16.98 1.42
N ARG A 214 4.91 17.52 1.19
CA ARG A 214 4.17 18.28 2.21
C ARG A 214 2.85 17.62 2.50
N TYR A 215 2.58 17.47 3.78
CA TYR A 215 1.38 16.84 4.30
C TYR A 215 0.62 17.79 5.21
N ARG A 216 -0.71 17.74 5.14
CA ARG A 216 -1.53 18.39 6.16
C ARG A 216 -1.70 17.44 7.34
N LEU A 217 -1.34 17.91 8.50
CA LEU A 217 -1.56 17.19 9.74
C LEU A 217 -2.99 17.44 10.22
N ALA A 218 -3.67 16.38 10.66
CA ALA A 218 -4.92 16.54 11.41
C ALA A 218 -4.68 17.37 12.67
N GLY A 219 -5.73 17.99 13.22
CA GLY A 219 -5.66 18.77 14.45
C GLY A 219 -4.98 18.00 15.59
N PRO A 220 -4.49 18.65 16.65
CA PRO A 220 -3.87 17.99 17.77
C PRO A 220 -4.85 16.98 18.37
N ASN A 221 -4.35 15.81 18.77
CA ASN A 221 -5.11 14.88 19.59
C ASN A 221 -5.50 15.56 20.92
N SER A 222 -6.44 14.97 21.65
CA SER A 222 -6.97 15.54 22.92
C SER A 222 -5.88 15.93 23.94
N ASN A 223 -4.67 15.40 23.84
CA ASN A 223 -3.55 15.67 24.73
C ASN A 223 -2.57 16.73 24.19
N GLY A 224 -2.81 17.28 23.00
CA GLY A 224 -1.95 18.31 22.39
C GLY A 224 -0.54 17.86 21.99
N LYS A 225 -0.15 16.62 22.29
CA LYS A 225 1.16 16.07 21.97
C LYS A 225 1.08 15.23 20.70
N ARG A 226 2.02 15.46 19.80
CA ARG A 226 2.21 14.67 18.58
C ARG A 226 3.63 14.13 18.53
N GLU A 227 3.79 12.98 17.94
CA GLU A 227 5.09 12.34 17.77
C GLU A 227 5.19 11.79 16.36
N PHE A 228 6.31 12.05 15.71
CA PHE A 228 6.68 11.41 14.46
C PHE A 228 7.50 10.16 14.75
N ARG A 229 7.06 9.03 14.23
CA ARG A 229 7.81 7.77 14.31
C ARG A 229 8.09 7.25 12.92
N ALA A 230 9.27 6.70 12.72
CA ALA A 230 9.64 6.03 11.47
C ALA A 230 10.86 5.14 11.67
N VAL A 231 11.05 4.18 10.77
CA VAL A 231 12.33 3.52 10.57
C VAL A 231 12.92 4.03 9.27
N LEU A 232 14.02 4.75 9.37
CA LEU A 232 14.71 5.37 8.25
C LEU A 232 15.88 4.47 7.81
N SER A 233 15.93 4.12 6.54
CA SER A 233 17.02 3.34 5.96
C SER A 233 17.32 3.76 4.50
N PRO A 234 18.53 3.54 3.99
CA PRO A 234 18.80 3.66 2.57
C PRO A 234 18.05 2.56 1.80
N ILE A 235 17.64 2.86 0.56
CA ILE A 235 17.10 1.83 -0.33
C ILE A 235 18.20 0.83 -0.67
N PRO A 236 17.99 -0.49 -0.53
CA PRO A 236 18.97 -1.50 -0.88
C PRO A 236 19.49 -1.34 -2.33
N GLY A 237 20.79 -1.41 -2.50
CA GLY A 237 21.43 -1.22 -3.81
C GLY A 237 21.67 0.23 -4.21
N SER A 238 21.23 1.21 -3.42
CA SER A 238 21.62 2.62 -3.61
C SER A 238 23.13 2.81 -3.51
N ARG A 239 23.62 3.85 -4.18
CA ARG A 239 25.04 4.28 -4.09
C ARG A 239 25.04 5.76 -3.72
N GLY A 240 25.94 6.17 -2.83
CA GLY A 240 26.05 7.58 -2.42
C GLY A 240 25.37 7.87 -1.08
N ASP A 241 24.99 9.12 -0.89
CA ASP A 241 24.48 9.64 0.38
C ASP A 241 23.19 10.44 0.13
N ALA A 242 22.35 10.53 1.15
CA ALA A 242 21.18 11.40 1.17
C ALA A 242 21.13 12.18 2.49
N THR A 243 20.55 13.38 2.46
CA THR A 243 20.20 14.14 3.66
C THR A 243 18.69 14.17 3.79
N VAL A 244 18.18 13.66 4.91
CA VAL A 244 16.76 13.69 5.25
C VAL A 244 16.49 14.83 6.22
N ILE A 245 15.51 15.65 5.89
CA ILE A 245 15.14 16.83 6.67
C ILE A 245 13.64 16.75 6.96
N LEU A 246 13.27 16.94 8.22
CA LEU A 246 11.87 17.08 8.64
C LEU A 246 11.64 18.49 9.17
N SER A 247 10.60 19.13 8.67
CA SER A 247 10.19 20.46 9.11
C SER A 247 8.69 20.47 9.44
N ALA A 248 8.31 21.22 10.47
CA ALA A 248 6.91 21.46 10.81
C ALA A 248 6.64 22.96 10.64
N SER A 249 5.62 23.30 9.83
CA SER A 249 5.26 24.69 9.51
C SER A 249 6.47 25.58 9.17
N GLY A 250 7.39 25.04 8.36
CA GLY A 250 8.59 25.75 7.90
C GLY A 250 9.79 25.73 8.85
N ARG A 251 9.63 25.21 10.08
CA ARG A 251 10.73 25.09 11.05
C ARG A 251 11.30 23.67 11.03
N GLU A 252 12.61 23.57 10.69
CA GLU A 252 13.33 22.30 10.77
C GLU A 252 13.43 21.81 12.22
N PHE A 253 13.12 20.52 12.46
CA PHE A 253 13.25 19.87 13.75
C PHE A 253 14.07 18.59 13.73
N TYR A 254 14.39 18.09 12.51
CA TYR A 254 15.26 16.94 12.34
C TYR A 254 16.05 17.03 11.05
N ARG A 255 17.33 16.65 11.12
CA ARG A 255 18.24 16.51 9.96
C ARG A 255 19.14 15.30 10.17
N GLN A 256 19.28 14.47 9.15
CA GLN A 256 20.14 13.30 9.19
C GLN A 256 20.78 13.05 7.83
N ASP A 257 22.11 12.94 7.84
CA ASP A 257 22.86 12.39 6.71
C ASP A 257 22.84 10.87 6.77
N LEU A 258 22.58 10.23 5.63
CA LEU A 258 22.51 8.78 5.46
C LEU A 258 23.44 8.39 4.31
N SER A 259 24.34 7.46 4.55
CA SER A 259 25.07 6.78 3.48
C SER A 259 24.30 5.55 3.01
N SER A 260 24.56 5.09 1.79
CA SER A 260 23.96 3.86 1.24
C SER A 260 24.26 2.59 2.05
N THR A 261 25.24 2.63 2.93
CA THR A 261 25.64 1.52 3.82
C THR A 261 25.24 1.75 5.27
N ALA A 262 24.51 2.85 5.56
CA ALA A 262 24.06 3.15 6.91
C ALA A 262 23.06 2.08 7.41
N PRO A 263 23.15 1.67 8.68
CA PRO A 263 22.13 0.82 9.28
C PRO A 263 20.80 1.57 9.37
N SER A 264 19.70 0.83 9.43
CA SER A 264 18.37 1.39 9.70
C SER A 264 18.37 2.12 11.04
N LYS A 265 17.69 3.26 11.09
CA LYS A 265 17.59 4.11 12.29
C LYS A 265 16.13 4.30 12.66
N THR A 266 15.75 3.91 13.87
CA THR A 266 14.43 4.19 14.42
C THR A 266 14.37 5.65 14.88
N LEU A 267 13.38 6.38 14.40
CA LEU A 267 13.07 7.75 14.78
C LEU A 267 11.88 7.75 15.75
N LYS A 268 11.98 8.57 16.76
CA LYS A 268 10.91 8.89 17.70
C LYS A 268 11.09 10.35 18.10
N LEU A 269 10.38 11.23 17.42
CA LEU A 269 10.61 12.67 17.49
C LEU A 269 9.34 13.39 17.93
N PRO A 270 9.41 14.27 18.95
CA PRO A 270 8.29 15.14 19.24
C PRO A 270 8.01 16.02 18.03
N LEU A 271 6.76 16.03 17.57
CA LEU A 271 6.36 16.84 16.44
C LEU A 271 6.03 18.26 16.94
N PRO A 272 6.71 19.31 16.45
CA PRO A 272 6.39 20.68 16.82
C PRO A 272 4.93 21.04 16.49
N ALA A 273 4.41 22.06 17.16
CA ALA A 273 3.10 22.59 16.85
C ALA A 273 3.06 23.09 15.40
N GLY A 274 1.96 22.81 14.72
CA GLY A 274 1.75 23.21 13.32
C GLY A 274 0.74 22.32 12.62
N ASP A 275 0.30 22.74 11.45
CA ASP A 275 -0.70 22.06 10.61
C ASP A 275 -0.08 21.36 9.39
N ALA A 276 1.21 21.53 9.18
CA ALA A 276 1.92 20.95 8.05
C ALA A 276 3.23 20.28 8.46
N LEU A 277 3.48 19.12 7.89
CA LEU A 277 4.75 18.40 7.94
C LEU A 277 5.39 18.41 6.56
N GLU A 278 6.66 18.78 6.48
CA GLU A 278 7.48 18.66 5.29
C GLU A 278 8.56 17.61 5.49
N LEU A 279 8.62 16.65 4.59
CA LEU A 279 9.72 15.71 4.43
C LEU A 279 10.50 16.11 3.19
N ARG A 280 11.77 16.41 3.37
CA ARG A 280 12.70 16.73 2.29
C ARG A 280 13.84 15.73 2.25
N VAL A 281 14.15 15.24 1.07
CA VAL A 281 15.30 14.38 0.82
C VAL A 281 16.20 15.08 -0.19
N GLU A 282 17.40 15.41 0.23
CA GLU A 282 18.43 16.07 -0.59
C GLU A 282 19.55 15.08 -0.95
N PHE A 283 20.37 15.43 -1.94
CA PHE A 283 21.64 14.75 -2.13
C PHE A 283 22.52 14.99 -0.90
N GLY A 284 23.20 13.94 -0.46
CA GLY A 284 24.22 14.07 0.56
C GLY A 284 25.55 14.62 -0.01
N LYS A 285 26.61 14.50 0.78
CA LYS A 285 27.93 15.03 0.44
C LYS A 285 28.53 14.45 -0.85
N ARG A 286 28.16 13.22 -1.20
CA ARG A 286 28.59 12.55 -2.43
C ARG A 286 27.54 12.70 -3.53
N MET A 287 27.38 13.89 -4.04
CA MET A 287 26.34 14.26 -5.02
C MET A 287 26.32 13.40 -6.30
N ALA A 288 27.39 12.65 -6.59
CA ALA A 288 27.51 11.92 -7.84
C ALA A 288 26.57 10.68 -7.97
N TYR A 289 26.04 10.19 -6.85
CA TYR A 289 25.19 9.01 -6.82
C TYR A 289 23.96 9.21 -5.94
N PRO A 290 22.75 9.06 -6.49
CA PRO A 290 21.54 9.19 -5.70
C PRO A 290 21.40 8.03 -4.70
N CYS A 291 21.13 8.36 -3.44
CA CYS A 291 20.72 7.42 -2.42
C CYS A 291 19.25 7.68 -2.11
N GLY A 292 18.35 6.84 -2.61
CA GLY A 292 16.97 6.88 -2.17
C GLY A 292 16.83 6.42 -0.72
N ILE A 293 15.81 6.91 -0.05
CA ILE A 293 15.50 6.50 1.32
C ILE A 293 14.23 5.65 1.36
N HIS A 294 14.20 4.77 2.33
CA HIS A 294 13.06 3.98 2.71
C HIS A 294 12.59 4.42 4.10
N LEU A 295 11.32 4.75 4.21
CA LEU A 295 10.65 5.07 5.47
C LEU A 295 9.66 3.96 5.77
N GLY A 296 9.92 3.20 6.84
CA GLY A 296 8.99 2.22 7.38
C GLY A 296 8.25 2.81 8.56
N ASP A 297 6.97 2.47 8.70
CA ASP A 297 6.10 2.88 9.81
C ASP A 297 6.07 4.41 10.08
N ALA A 298 6.07 5.19 9.00
CA ALA A 298 6.03 6.66 9.06
C ALA A 298 4.61 7.21 8.88
#